data_daff39c99fc5c04790b733d145757832
#
_entry.id   daff39c99fc5c04790b733d145757832
#
_cell.length_a   1.000
_cell.length_b   1.000
_cell.length_c   1.000
_cell.angle_alpha   90.00
_cell.angle_beta   90.00
_cell.angle_gamma   90.00
#
_symmetry.space_group_name_H-M   'P 1'
#
loop_
_entity.id
_entity.type
_entity.pdbx_description
1 polymer ?
#
loop_
_entity_poly.entity_id
_entity_poly.type
_entity_poly.pdbx_seq_one_letter_code
_entity_poly.pdbx_strand_id
1 'polypeptide(L)'
;NKTIEAAKHDRIEKTTALCQEIEKMYNFCEPDEIVKAAQIPGGMYTNMLAQLKQMKLDHLLEKVLKTVPRVRLDSGLPPLVTPTSQIVGVQAVYSIVSESKGEEFYSNKSTQFVNLVQGVYGKTPYPVNPDFREMICGNREEIPYDVSKYKKQNNPTLPEFEDVQLAKNEKEELLLELFPAVAAGFLRNKREVEYKMILAELRALEEIEERKIHEEAEIYNSLSDDAKKTKLLEGLYNNW
;
A
#
# COMPACT_ATOMS: atom_id res chain seq x y z
N ASN A 1 16.38 35.17 -12.01
CA ASN A 1 17.04 35.52 -13.27
C ASN A 1 18.57 35.69 -13.14
N LYS A 2 19.11 36.44 -12.13
CA LYS A 2 20.57 36.63 -11.95
C LYS A 2 21.32 35.29 -11.72
N THR A 3 20.72 34.38 -11.00
CA THR A 3 21.27 33.04 -10.73
C THR A 3 21.37 32.21 -12.01
N ILE A 4 20.30 32.22 -12.81
CA ILE A 4 20.24 31.52 -14.11
C ILE A 4 21.30 32.08 -15.07
N GLU A 5 21.46 33.39 -15.12
CA GLU A 5 22.50 34.05 -15.97
C GLU A 5 23.92 33.74 -15.49
N ALA A 6 24.14 33.67 -14.17
CA ALA A 6 25.44 33.23 -13.63
C ALA A 6 25.75 31.78 -13.97
N ALA A 7 24.77 30.88 -13.87
CA ALA A 7 24.90 29.46 -14.21
C ALA A 7 25.18 29.24 -15.71
N LYS A 8 24.49 29.96 -16.60
CA LYS A 8 24.75 29.89 -18.06
C LYS A 8 26.17 30.27 -18.48
N HIS A 9 26.86 31.03 -17.65
CA HIS A 9 28.24 31.45 -17.89
C HIS A 9 29.29 30.73 -17.03
N ASP A 10 28.93 29.55 -16.48
CA ASP A 10 29.78 28.70 -15.61
C ASP A 10 30.41 29.43 -14.43
N ARG A 11 29.76 30.48 -13.93
CA ARG A 11 30.22 31.26 -12.78
C ARG A 11 29.77 30.57 -11.49
N ILE A 12 30.36 29.42 -11.18
CA ILE A 12 29.96 28.53 -10.08
C ILE A 12 29.87 29.27 -8.75
N GLU A 13 30.92 29.98 -8.32
CA GLU A 13 30.96 30.71 -7.06
C GLU A 13 29.83 31.75 -6.94
N LYS A 14 29.59 32.53 -8.03
CA LYS A 14 28.53 33.52 -8.06
C LYS A 14 27.13 32.86 -8.05
N THR A 15 26.99 31.74 -8.74
CA THR A 15 25.74 30.98 -8.74
C THR A 15 25.45 30.44 -7.36
N THR A 16 26.46 29.86 -6.68
CA THR A 16 26.34 29.37 -5.30
C THR A 16 25.93 30.46 -4.33
N ALA A 17 26.61 31.62 -4.38
CA ALA A 17 26.28 32.73 -3.51
C ALA A 17 24.84 33.23 -3.70
N LEU A 18 24.39 33.34 -4.95
CA LEU A 18 23.00 33.72 -5.25
C LEU A 18 21.97 32.67 -4.82
N CYS A 19 22.29 31.38 -4.89
CA CYS A 19 21.44 30.32 -4.36
C CYS A 19 21.31 30.42 -2.83
N GLN A 20 22.43 30.64 -2.12
CA GLN A 20 22.44 30.82 -0.68
C GLN A 20 21.66 32.08 -0.23
N GLU A 21 21.69 33.17 -1.01
CA GLU A 21 20.85 34.33 -0.74
C GLU A 21 19.34 33.98 -0.85
N ILE A 22 18.96 33.19 -1.85
CA ILE A 22 17.58 32.72 -2.02
C ILE A 22 17.17 31.82 -0.84
N GLU A 23 18.02 30.85 -0.47
CA GLU A 23 17.77 29.95 0.67
C GLU A 23 17.53 30.73 1.97
N LYS A 24 18.36 31.74 2.24
CA LYS A 24 18.18 32.65 3.39
C LYS A 24 16.89 33.49 3.31
N MET A 25 16.56 34.00 2.12
CA MET A 25 15.35 34.80 1.90
C MET A 25 14.08 34.00 2.19
N TYR A 26 14.07 32.71 1.84
CA TYR A 26 12.93 31.81 2.06
C TYR A 26 13.03 30.99 3.35
N ASN A 27 14.05 31.26 4.19
CA ASN A 27 14.27 30.57 5.45
C ASN A 27 14.36 29.03 5.31
N PHE A 28 15.09 28.56 4.30
CA PHE A 28 15.37 27.14 4.14
C PHE A 28 16.26 26.66 5.30
N CYS A 29 15.99 25.42 5.72
CA CYS A 29 16.80 24.80 6.77
C CYS A 29 18.24 24.61 6.31
N GLU A 30 19.20 24.82 7.22
CA GLU A 30 20.58 24.43 6.97
C GLU A 30 20.71 22.92 6.71
N PRO A 31 21.65 22.52 5.82
CA PRO A 31 21.89 21.10 5.58
C PRO A 31 22.33 20.39 6.86
N ASP A 32 21.73 19.23 7.13
CA ASP A 32 22.14 18.34 8.22
C ASP A 32 23.34 17.51 7.78
N GLU A 33 24.52 17.77 8.34
CA GLU A 33 25.77 17.10 7.98
C GLU A 33 25.75 15.60 8.32
N ILE A 34 24.96 15.17 9.32
CA ILE A 34 24.83 13.74 9.67
C ILE A 34 24.03 13.03 8.58
N VAL A 35 22.95 13.64 8.12
CA VAL A 35 22.11 13.11 7.02
C VAL A 35 22.92 13.04 5.73
N LYS A 36 23.71 14.08 5.43
CA LYS A 36 24.59 14.12 4.28
C LYS A 36 25.66 13.02 4.34
N ALA A 37 26.32 12.84 5.48
CA ALA A 37 27.32 11.79 5.70
C ALA A 37 26.70 10.38 5.58
N ALA A 38 25.46 10.18 6.01
CA ALA A 38 24.73 8.93 5.83
C ALA A 38 24.33 8.66 4.38
N GLN A 39 24.42 9.65 3.48
CA GLN A 39 24.07 9.57 2.04
C GLN A 39 22.64 9.09 1.81
N ILE A 40 21.70 9.47 2.66
CA ILE A 40 20.30 9.03 2.61
C ILE A 40 19.40 10.05 1.92
N PRO A 41 18.38 9.61 1.15
CA PRO A 41 17.34 10.49 0.63
C PRO A 41 16.41 10.98 1.76
N GLY A 42 15.84 12.19 1.60
CA GLY A 42 14.97 12.80 2.61
C GLY A 42 13.78 11.94 3.03
N GLY A 43 13.15 11.22 2.08
CA GLY A 43 12.07 10.27 2.39
C GLY A 43 12.49 9.11 3.28
N MET A 44 13.74 8.63 3.15
CA MET A 44 14.30 7.60 4.04
C MET A 44 14.47 8.15 5.46
N TYR A 45 15.00 9.36 5.61
CA TYR A 45 15.15 10.04 6.89
C TYR A 45 13.82 10.16 7.64
N THR A 46 12.79 10.70 6.97
CA THR A 46 11.47 10.91 7.59
C THR A 46 10.81 9.59 8.01
N ASN A 47 10.97 8.53 7.24
CA ASN A 47 10.45 7.20 7.58
C ASN A 47 11.15 6.60 8.79
N MET A 48 12.48 6.65 8.86
CA MET A 48 13.24 6.17 10.03
C MET A 48 12.88 6.95 11.30
N LEU A 49 12.78 8.28 11.21
CA LEU A 49 12.37 9.13 12.33
C LEU A 49 10.93 8.77 12.78
N ALA A 50 9.99 8.56 11.86
CA ALA A 50 8.62 8.19 12.20
C ALA A 50 8.56 6.84 12.93
N GLN A 51 9.31 5.84 12.47
CA GLN A 51 9.39 4.52 13.11
C GLN A 51 9.97 4.62 14.52
N LEU A 52 11.07 5.35 14.70
CA LEU A 52 11.69 5.55 16.02
C LEU A 52 10.75 6.30 16.97
N LYS A 53 10.02 7.32 16.50
CA LYS A 53 9.03 8.03 17.30
C LYS A 53 7.88 7.13 17.74
N GLN A 54 7.36 6.26 16.86
CA GLN A 54 6.34 5.28 17.23
C GLN A 54 6.80 4.34 18.34
N MET A 55 8.08 3.98 18.34
CA MET A 55 8.71 3.14 19.38
C MET A 55 9.18 3.93 20.61
N LYS A 56 9.05 5.27 20.60
CA LYS A 56 9.60 6.18 21.64
C LYS A 56 11.13 6.07 21.79
N LEU A 57 11.83 5.83 20.69
CA LEU A 57 13.28 5.63 20.60
C LEU A 57 13.95 6.66 19.66
N ASP A 58 13.36 7.83 19.50
CA ASP A 58 13.85 8.92 18.64
C ASP A 58 15.27 9.40 19.01
N HIS A 59 15.69 9.25 20.27
CA HIS A 59 17.05 9.50 20.71
C HIS A 59 18.11 8.60 20.04
N LEU A 60 17.70 7.49 19.41
CA LEU A 60 18.61 6.59 18.68
C LEU A 60 18.83 7.01 17.22
N LEU A 61 18.14 8.05 16.71
CA LEU A 61 18.17 8.46 15.32
C LEU A 61 19.60 8.68 14.80
N GLU A 62 20.43 9.41 15.51
CA GLU A 62 21.82 9.68 15.11
C GLU A 62 22.63 8.38 14.98
N LYS A 63 22.43 7.43 15.88
CA LYS A 63 23.08 6.12 15.83
C LYS A 63 22.61 5.30 14.63
N VAL A 64 21.31 5.34 14.34
CA VAL A 64 20.72 4.71 13.14
C VAL A 64 21.31 5.30 11.87
N LEU A 65 21.37 6.63 11.76
CA LEU A 65 21.94 7.31 10.59
C LEU A 65 23.39 6.91 10.33
N LYS A 66 24.21 6.87 11.37
CA LYS A 66 25.61 6.41 11.28
C LYS A 66 25.76 4.94 10.89
N THR A 67 24.73 4.13 11.10
CA THR A 67 24.69 2.70 10.82
C THR A 67 24.24 2.38 9.40
N VAL A 68 23.46 3.26 8.74
CA VAL A 68 22.96 3.05 7.37
C VAL A 68 24.08 2.68 6.38
N PRO A 69 25.25 3.34 6.32
CA PRO A 69 26.33 2.97 5.40
C PRO A 69 26.82 1.53 5.58
N ARG A 70 26.90 1.04 6.82
CA ARG A 70 27.28 -0.34 7.13
C ARG A 70 26.22 -1.32 6.59
N VAL A 71 24.94 -1.13 6.94
CA VAL A 71 23.86 -2.01 6.46
C VAL A 71 23.76 -2.02 4.96
N ARG A 72 23.98 -0.87 4.31
CA ARG A 72 24.02 -0.75 2.85
C ARG A 72 25.20 -1.53 2.25
N LEU A 73 26.39 -1.44 2.84
CA LEU A 73 27.57 -2.18 2.37
C LEU A 73 27.34 -3.69 2.53
N ASP A 74 26.89 -4.13 3.70
CA ASP A 74 26.67 -5.54 4.02
C ASP A 74 25.61 -6.17 3.08
N SER A 75 24.64 -5.39 2.61
CA SER A 75 23.61 -5.82 1.65
C SER A 75 23.96 -5.65 0.19
N GLY A 76 25.24 -5.38 -0.16
CA GLY A 76 25.72 -5.31 -1.54
C GLY A 76 25.55 -3.95 -2.21
N LEU A 77 25.57 -2.86 -1.47
CA LEU A 77 25.50 -1.48 -1.95
C LEU A 77 24.28 -1.18 -2.84
N PRO A 78 23.08 -1.59 -2.48
CA PRO A 78 21.89 -1.26 -3.27
C PRO A 78 21.74 0.26 -3.40
N PRO A 79 21.19 0.77 -4.53
CA PRO A 79 20.86 2.18 -4.65
C PRO A 79 19.81 2.56 -3.61
N LEU A 80 20.01 3.70 -2.91
CA LEU A 80 19.07 4.17 -1.91
C LEU A 80 17.87 4.92 -2.52
N VAL A 81 17.15 4.23 -3.40
CA VAL A 81 15.88 4.66 -3.99
C VAL A 81 14.77 3.71 -3.53
N THR A 82 13.52 4.12 -3.66
CA THR A 82 12.37 3.25 -3.32
C THR A 82 12.35 2.02 -4.24
N PRO A 83 12.22 0.77 -3.74
CA PRO A 83 11.96 0.39 -2.33
C PRO A 83 13.23 0.13 -1.49
N THR A 84 14.41 0.01 -2.07
CA THR A 84 15.63 -0.44 -1.39
C THR A 84 16.08 0.50 -0.28
N SER A 85 15.85 1.82 -0.42
CA SER A 85 16.11 2.79 0.67
C SER A 85 15.30 2.48 1.93
N GLN A 86 14.04 2.06 1.77
CA GLN A 86 13.19 1.66 2.90
C GLN A 86 13.68 0.35 3.53
N ILE A 87 14.06 -0.63 2.72
CA ILE A 87 14.58 -1.92 3.19
C ILE A 87 15.82 -1.72 4.06
N VAL A 88 16.79 -0.96 3.55
CA VAL A 88 18.04 -0.66 4.28
C VAL A 88 17.76 0.18 5.53
N GLY A 89 16.86 1.19 5.45
CA GLY A 89 16.49 2.04 6.57
C GLY A 89 15.81 1.28 7.71
N VAL A 90 14.82 0.45 7.39
CA VAL A 90 14.13 -0.39 8.37
C VAL A 90 15.11 -1.35 9.05
N GLN A 91 16.02 -1.96 8.28
CA GLN A 91 17.00 -2.86 8.84
C GLN A 91 17.99 -2.14 9.75
N ALA A 92 18.43 -0.92 9.40
CA ALA A 92 19.28 -0.11 10.26
C ALA A 92 18.59 0.22 11.61
N VAL A 93 17.29 0.57 11.57
CA VAL A 93 16.48 0.78 12.77
C VAL A 93 16.42 -0.50 13.60
N TYR A 94 16.08 -1.65 13.00
CA TYR A 94 15.96 -2.92 13.71
C TYR A 94 17.29 -3.31 14.38
N SER A 95 18.40 -3.18 13.68
CA SER A 95 19.72 -3.54 14.21
C SER A 95 20.09 -2.67 15.42
N ILE A 96 19.85 -1.37 15.36
CA ILE A 96 20.16 -0.46 16.49
C ILE A 96 19.22 -0.68 17.68
N VAL A 97 17.93 -0.97 17.41
CA VAL A 97 16.97 -1.32 18.47
C VAL A 97 17.35 -2.63 19.15
N SER A 98 17.80 -3.64 18.40
CA SER A 98 18.33 -4.88 18.98
C SER A 98 19.55 -4.66 19.84
N GLU A 99 20.56 -3.92 19.34
CA GLU A 99 21.73 -3.55 20.14
C GLU A 99 21.38 -2.79 21.43
N SER A 100 20.38 -1.90 21.38
CA SER A 100 19.95 -1.15 22.57
C SER A 100 19.34 -2.04 23.66
N LYS A 101 18.90 -3.24 23.29
CA LYS A 101 18.40 -4.29 24.20
C LYS A 101 19.46 -5.31 24.60
N GLY A 102 20.70 -5.17 24.13
CA GLY A 102 21.78 -6.11 24.38
C GLY A 102 21.76 -7.35 23.49
N GLU A 103 21.02 -7.31 22.39
CA GLU A 103 20.95 -8.37 21.38
C GLU A 103 22.02 -8.16 20.29
N GLU A 104 22.26 -9.19 19.46
CA GLU A 104 23.16 -9.09 18.33
C GLU A 104 22.61 -8.13 17.25
N PHE A 105 23.52 -7.46 16.52
CA PHE A 105 23.20 -6.41 15.56
C PHE A 105 22.17 -6.83 14.48
N TYR A 106 22.23 -8.05 14.00
CA TYR A 106 21.29 -8.60 13.02
C TYR A 106 20.35 -9.67 13.60
N SER A 107 20.04 -9.62 14.91
CA SER A 107 19.11 -10.58 15.55
C SER A 107 17.70 -10.42 15.00
N ASN A 108 17.23 -9.20 14.77
CA ASN A 108 15.97 -8.90 14.16
C ASN A 108 16.14 -8.50 12.68
N LYS A 109 15.51 -9.26 11.77
CA LYS A 109 15.64 -9.10 10.32
C LYS A 109 14.27 -8.93 9.69
N SER A 110 14.10 -7.90 8.84
CA SER A 110 12.89 -7.76 8.04
C SER A 110 12.90 -8.79 6.89
N THR A 111 11.73 -9.31 6.53
CA THR A 111 11.59 -10.24 5.39
C THR A 111 12.15 -9.63 4.10
N GLN A 112 11.93 -8.33 3.88
CA GLN A 112 12.44 -7.63 2.71
C GLN A 112 13.97 -7.55 2.70
N PHE A 113 14.61 -7.38 3.86
CA PHE A 113 16.06 -7.37 3.97
C PHE A 113 16.64 -8.77 3.70
N VAL A 114 16.02 -9.81 4.26
CA VAL A 114 16.38 -11.20 3.95
C VAL A 114 16.29 -11.46 2.45
N ASN A 115 15.19 -11.09 1.81
CA ASN A 115 15.00 -11.24 0.36
C ASN A 115 16.04 -10.46 -0.47
N LEU A 116 16.40 -9.25 -0.03
CA LEU A 116 17.45 -8.44 -0.71
C LEU A 116 18.79 -9.15 -0.64
N VAL A 117 19.22 -9.61 0.54
CA VAL A 117 20.49 -10.31 0.77
C VAL A 117 20.52 -11.66 0.05
N GLN A 118 19.38 -12.34 -0.03
CA GLN A 118 19.23 -13.61 -0.75
C GLN A 118 19.35 -13.46 -2.28
N GLY A 119 19.09 -12.26 -2.82
CA GLY A 119 19.10 -11.99 -4.27
C GLY A 119 17.74 -12.13 -4.95
N VAL A 120 16.63 -12.22 -4.19
CA VAL A 120 15.26 -12.30 -4.74
C VAL A 120 14.93 -11.12 -5.64
N TYR A 121 15.45 -9.94 -5.33
CA TYR A 121 15.22 -8.72 -6.12
C TYR A 121 16.24 -8.50 -7.25
N GLY A 122 17.07 -9.49 -7.52
CA GLY A 122 18.12 -9.45 -8.52
C GLY A 122 19.49 -9.16 -7.92
N LYS A 123 20.50 -9.02 -8.82
CA LYS A 123 21.89 -8.81 -8.41
C LYS A 123 22.10 -7.42 -7.83
N THR A 124 22.82 -7.36 -6.73
CA THR A 124 23.29 -6.10 -6.12
C THR A 124 24.51 -5.56 -6.85
N PRO A 125 24.77 -4.22 -6.82
CA PRO A 125 25.95 -3.61 -7.45
C PRO A 125 27.28 -4.17 -6.95
N TYR A 126 27.35 -4.57 -5.69
CA TYR A 126 28.49 -5.22 -5.07
C TYR A 126 28.07 -6.60 -4.56
N PRO A 127 28.88 -7.66 -4.76
CA PRO A 127 28.51 -8.99 -4.30
C PRO A 127 28.41 -9.03 -2.77
N VAL A 128 27.28 -9.58 -2.28
CA VAL A 128 27.10 -9.81 -0.85
C VAL A 128 28.04 -10.90 -0.38
N ASN A 129 28.72 -10.69 0.75
CA ASN A 129 29.63 -11.68 1.34
C ASN A 129 28.84 -12.99 1.61
N PRO A 130 29.33 -14.17 1.15
CA PRO A 130 28.64 -15.44 1.34
C PRO A 130 28.43 -15.82 2.81
N ASP A 131 29.36 -15.50 3.71
CA ASP A 131 29.21 -15.76 5.15
C ASP A 131 28.12 -14.89 5.77
N PHE A 132 28.06 -13.62 5.34
CA PHE A 132 26.98 -12.71 5.73
C PHE A 132 25.61 -13.20 5.21
N ARG A 133 25.56 -13.63 3.94
CA ARG A 133 24.34 -14.19 3.36
C ARG A 133 23.88 -15.43 4.14
N GLU A 134 24.78 -16.33 4.48
CA GLU A 134 24.47 -17.52 5.30
C GLU A 134 23.89 -17.12 6.67
N MET A 135 24.50 -16.12 7.33
CA MET A 135 24.02 -15.61 8.61
C MET A 135 22.61 -14.99 8.51
N ILE A 136 22.30 -14.31 7.42
CA ILE A 136 21.00 -13.64 7.24
C ILE A 136 19.92 -14.59 6.72
N CYS A 137 20.25 -15.43 5.71
CA CYS A 137 19.29 -16.21 4.92
C CYS A 137 19.40 -17.71 5.15
N GLY A 138 20.45 -18.18 5.84
CA GLY A 138 20.73 -19.61 6.00
C GLY A 138 21.30 -20.28 4.74
N ASN A 139 21.73 -19.52 3.75
CA ASN A 139 22.32 -20.03 2.50
C ASN A 139 23.45 -19.11 2.01
N ARG A 140 24.52 -19.70 1.49
CA ARG A 140 25.68 -18.97 0.98
C ARG A 140 25.50 -18.47 -0.47
N GLU A 141 24.63 -19.14 -1.25
CA GLU A 141 24.41 -18.86 -2.66
C GLU A 141 23.24 -17.89 -2.86
N GLU A 142 23.29 -17.14 -3.95
CA GLU A 142 22.14 -16.36 -4.40
C GLU A 142 21.01 -17.29 -4.85
N ILE A 143 19.79 -16.98 -4.39
CA ILE A 143 18.58 -17.66 -4.83
C ILE A 143 17.66 -16.59 -5.44
N PRO A 144 17.82 -16.29 -6.74
CA PRO A 144 16.97 -15.31 -7.40
C PRO A 144 15.51 -15.78 -7.45
N TYR A 145 14.60 -14.84 -7.60
CA TYR A 145 13.19 -15.17 -7.80
C TYR A 145 13.00 -16.00 -9.08
N ASP A 146 12.37 -17.16 -8.93
CA ASP A 146 12.05 -18.05 -10.05
C ASP A 146 10.64 -17.74 -10.56
N VAL A 147 10.56 -17.05 -11.69
CA VAL A 147 9.30 -16.64 -12.33
C VAL A 147 8.41 -17.84 -12.68
N SER A 148 9.02 -19.02 -12.95
CA SER A 148 8.26 -20.23 -13.30
C SER A 148 7.42 -20.76 -12.12
N LYS A 149 7.77 -20.38 -10.89
CA LYS A 149 7.04 -20.74 -9.66
C LYS A 149 5.93 -19.78 -9.30
N TYR A 150 5.76 -18.72 -10.08
CA TYR A 150 4.68 -17.77 -9.86
C TYR A 150 3.30 -18.46 -9.97
N LYS A 151 2.45 -18.18 -9.00
CA LYS A 151 1.06 -18.65 -8.99
C LYS A 151 0.13 -17.44 -8.92
N LYS A 152 -0.80 -17.36 -9.86
CA LYS A 152 -1.86 -16.34 -9.84
C LYS A 152 -2.61 -16.39 -8.52
N GLN A 153 -2.97 -15.22 -7.99
CA GLN A 153 -3.77 -15.13 -6.77
C GLN A 153 -5.16 -15.74 -6.99
N ASN A 154 -5.68 -16.38 -5.95
CA ASN A 154 -7.03 -16.91 -5.98
C ASN A 154 -8.04 -15.75 -5.88
N ASN A 155 -9.09 -15.80 -6.70
CA ASN A 155 -10.24 -14.90 -6.64
C ASN A 155 -11.43 -15.66 -6.04
N PRO A 156 -11.61 -15.64 -4.70
CA PRO A 156 -12.67 -16.41 -4.04
C PRO A 156 -14.04 -15.77 -4.25
N THR A 157 -15.08 -16.57 -4.12
CA THR A 157 -16.47 -16.10 -3.93
C THR A 157 -16.70 -15.74 -2.47
N LEU A 158 -17.70 -14.91 -2.21
CA LEU A 158 -18.11 -14.43 -0.90
C LEU A 158 -19.53 -14.96 -0.60
N PRO A 159 -19.66 -16.10 0.09
CA PRO A 159 -20.95 -16.72 0.38
C PRO A 159 -21.89 -15.80 1.17
N GLU A 160 -21.34 -14.94 2.02
CA GLU A 160 -22.09 -13.95 2.79
C GLU A 160 -22.75 -12.86 1.94
N PHE A 161 -22.40 -12.76 0.66
CA PHE A 161 -22.94 -11.80 -0.32
C PHE A 161 -23.44 -12.53 -1.59
N GLU A 162 -24.14 -13.65 -1.41
CA GLU A 162 -24.74 -14.45 -2.48
C GLU A 162 -23.69 -14.98 -3.49
N ASP A 163 -22.57 -15.50 -3.00
CA ASP A 163 -21.50 -16.09 -3.79
C ASP A 163 -20.88 -15.14 -4.86
N VAL A 164 -20.99 -13.85 -4.62
CA VAL A 164 -20.35 -12.85 -5.50
C VAL A 164 -18.82 -13.03 -5.46
N GLN A 165 -18.19 -12.97 -6.64
CA GLN A 165 -16.73 -12.98 -6.71
C GLN A 165 -16.12 -11.73 -6.07
N LEU A 166 -15.01 -11.93 -5.33
CA LEU A 166 -14.28 -10.86 -4.67
C LEU A 166 -13.82 -9.79 -5.68
N ALA A 167 -13.19 -10.20 -6.78
CA ALA A 167 -12.83 -9.34 -7.91
C ALA A 167 -13.78 -9.62 -9.08
N LYS A 168 -14.50 -8.57 -9.56
CA LYS A 168 -15.53 -8.66 -10.62
C LYS A 168 -15.04 -8.25 -12.00
N ASN A 169 -13.85 -7.69 -12.11
CA ASN A 169 -13.30 -7.20 -13.36
C ASN A 169 -11.78 -7.28 -13.36
N GLU A 170 -11.15 -7.14 -14.52
CA GLU A 170 -9.72 -7.23 -14.73
C GLU A 170 -8.91 -6.29 -13.83
N LYS A 171 -9.38 -5.06 -13.62
CA LYS A 171 -8.70 -4.09 -12.74
C LYS A 171 -8.68 -4.56 -11.28
N GLU A 172 -9.76 -5.14 -10.80
CA GLU A 172 -9.85 -5.69 -9.45
C GLU A 172 -9.04 -6.98 -9.32
N GLU A 173 -8.99 -7.82 -10.36
CA GLU A 173 -8.11 -8.99 -10.40
C GLU A 173 -6.64 -8.57 -10.35
N LEU A 174 -6.22 -7.57 -11.14
CA LEU A 174 -4.87 -7.03 -11.10
C LEU A 174 -4.53 -6.42 -9.74
N LEU A 175 -5.49 -5.76 -9.11
CA LEU A 175 -5.31 -5.21 -7.76
C LEU A 175 -5.08 -6.33 -6.73
N LEU A 176 -5.86 -7.41 -6.82
CA LEU A 176 -5.72 -8.59 -5.96
C LEU A 176 -4.39 -9.29 -6.20
N GLU A 177 -3.92 -9.33 -7.44
CA GLU A 177 -2.65 -9.93 -7.84
C GLU A 177 -1.44 -9.15 -7.31
N LEU A 178 -1.45 -7.83 -7.44
CA LEU A 178 -0.33 -6.96 -7.06
C LEU A 178 -0.25 -6.70 -5.54
N PHE A 179 -1.40 -6.66 -4.87
CA PHE A 179 -1.50 -6.28 -3.45
C PHE A 179 -2.46 -7.19 -2.66
N PRO A 180 -2.26 -8.52 -2.66
CA PRO A 180 -3.26 -9.48 -2.20
C PRO A 180 -3.81 -9.20 -0.80
N ALA A 181 -2.96 -8.90 0.17
CA ALA A 181 -3.38 -8.67 1.55
C ALA A 181 -4.26 -7.42 1.73
N VAL A 182 -3.90 -6.31 1.06
CA VAL A 182 -4.63 -5.04 1.16
C VAL A 182 -5.87 -5.06 0.27
N ALA A 183 -5.72 -5.59 -0.95
CA ALA A 183 -6.80 -5.66 -1.93
C ALA A 183 -7.95 -6.55 -1.48
N ALA A 184 -7.66 -7.69 -0.84
CA ALA A 184 -8.71 -8.58 -0.34
C ALA A 184 -9.65 -7.87 0.64
N GLY A 185 -9.11 -7.14 1.61
CA GLY A 185 -9.89 -6.35 2.56
C GLY A 185 -10.68 -5.21 1.90
N PHE A 186 -10.04 -4.48 1.00
CA PHE A 186 -10.68 -3.38 0.27
C PHE A 186 -11.83 -3.87 -0.61
N LEU A 187 -11.60 -4.93 -1.38
CA LEU A 187 -12.62 -5.48 -2.29
C LEU A 187 -13.79 -6.10 -1.52
N ARG A 188 -13.54 -6.78 -0.40
CA ARG A 188 -14.58 -7.29 0.47
C ARG A 188 -15.49 -6.18 1.01
N ASN A 189 -14.91 -5.11 1.53
CA ASN A 189 -15.68 -3.94 1.98
C ASN A 189 -16.49 -3.32 0.84
N LYS A 190 -15.92 -3.26 -0.36
CA LYS A 190 -16.64 -2.79 -1.56
C LYS A 190 -17.83 -3.69 -1.88
N ARG A 191 -17.68 -5.02 -1.85
CA ARG A 191 -18.79 -5.97 -2.07
C ARG A 191 -19.88 -5.82 -0.99
N GLU A 192 -19.49 -5.64 0.26
CA GLU A 192 -20.43 -5.41 1.36
C GLU A 192 -21.29 -4.17 1.13
N VAL A 193 -20.67 -3.06 0.70
CA VAL A 193 -21.41 -1.82 0.39
C VAL A 193 -22.36 -2.03 -0.80
N GLU A 194 -21.88 -2.65 -1.89
CA GLU A 194 -22.69 -2.97 -3.05
C GLU A 194 -23.90 -3.85 -2.68
N TYR A 195 -23.67 -4.88 -1.88
CA TYR A 195 -24.73 -5.79 -1.42
C TYR A 195 -25.78 -5.07 -0.57
N LYS A 196 -25.36 -4.22 0.37
CA LYS A 196 -26.28 -3.41 1.17
C LYS A 196 -27.12 -2.46 0.31
N MET A 197 -26.54 -1.88 -0.74
CA MET A 197 -27.28 -1.03 -1.67
C MET A 197 -28.33 -1.83 -2.44
N ILE A 198 -27.99 -3.00 -2.96
CA ILE A 198 -28.93 -3.90 -3.64
C ILE A 198 -30.08 -4.30 -2.72
N LEU A 199 -29.80 -4.68 -1.47
CA LEU A 199 -30.82 -5.04 -0.50
C LEU A 199 -31.76 -3.85 -0.16
N ALA A 200 -31.21 -2.64 -0.08
CA ALA A 200 -32.02 -1.44 0.17
C ALA A 200 -32.94 -1.13 -1.03
N GLU A 201 -32.43 -1.31 -2.25
CA GLU A 201 -33.21 -1.12 -3.47
C GLU A 201 -34.34 -2.17 -3.60
N LEU A 202 -34.04 -3.44 -3.32
CA LEU A 202 -35.04 -4.52 -3.32
C LEU A 202 -36.16 -4.25 -2.31
N ARG A 203 -35.83 -3.84 -1.08
CA ARG A 203 -36.83 -3.48 -0.06
C ARG A 203 -37.70 -2.31 -0.52
N ALA A 204 -37.10 -1.29 -1.12
CA ALA A 204 -37.88 -0.16 -1.64
C ALA A 204 -38.83 -0.57 -2.77
N LEU A 205 -38.45 -1.53 -3.61
CA LEU A 205 -39.32 -2.09 -4.65
C LEU A 205 -40.45 -2.92 -4.04
N GLU A 206 -40.16 -3.75 -3.06
CA GLU A 206 -41.17 -4.53 -2.32
C GLU A 206 -42.20 -3.61 -1.64
N GLU A 207 -41.79 -2.54 -0.96
CA GLU A 207 -42.68 -1.56 -0.36
C GLU A 207 -43.55 -0.81 -1.38
N ILE A 208 -43.04 -0.58 -2.59
CA ILE A 208 -43.84 0.02 -3.67
C ILE A 208 -44.88 -0.97 -4.18
N GLU A 209 -44.54 -2.24 -4.32
CA GLU A 209 -45.43 -3.28 -4.76
C GLU A 209 -46.55 -3.56 -3.75
N GLU A 210 -46.20 -3.66 -2.46
CA GLU A 210 -47.16 -3.78 -1.38
C GLU A 210 -48.16 -2.61 -1.34
N ARG A 211 -47.68 -1.36 -1.52
CA ARG A 211 -48.57 -0.19 -1.60
C ARG A 211 -49.54 -0.27 -2.78
N LYS A 212 -49.05 -0.68 -3.97
CA LYS A 212 -49.92 -0.86 -5.15
C LYS A 212 -51.00 -1.91 -4.92
N ILE A 213 -50.63 -3.06 -4.34
CA ILE A 213 -51.57 -4.12 -3.98
C ILE A 213 -52.65 -3.60 -2.99
N HIS A 214 -52.21 -2.82 -1.99
CA HIS A 214 -53.11 -2.24 -1.01
C HIS A 214 -54.09 -1.24 -1.65
N GLU A 215 -53.59 -0.33 -2.49
CA GLU A 215 -54.41 0.64 -3.23
C GLU A 215 -55.40 -0.06 -4.18
N GLU A 216 -54.96 -1.10 -4.90
CA GLU A 216 -55.84 -1.89 -5.74
C GLU A 216 -56.92 -2.63 -4.95
N ALA A 217 -56.59 -3.16 -3.77
CA ALA A 217 -57.54 -3.81 -2.88
C ALA A 217 -58.56 -2.82 -2.31
N GLU A 218 -58.15 -1.61 -1.94
CA GLU A 218 -59.04 -0.56 -1.49
C GLU A 218 -60.01 -0.14 -2.60
N ILE A 219 -59.51 0.06 -3.83
CA ILE A 219 -60.35 0.38 -5.00
C ILE A 219 -61.32 -0.75 -5.25
N TYR A 220 -60.90 -2.01 -5.23
CA TYR A 220 -61.78 -3.17 -5.41
C TYR A 220 -62.86 -3.25 -4.35
N ASN A 221 -62.50 -3.03 -3.09
CA ASN A 221 -63.47 -3.05 -1.96
C ASN A 221 -64.50 -1.94 -2.04
N SER A 222 -64.17 -0.80 -2.64
CA SER A 222 -65.08 0.35 -2.84
C SER A 222 -66.08 0.16 -3.98
N LEU A 223 -65.86 -0.83 -4.86
CA LEU A 223 -66.78 -1.11 -6.00
C LEU A 223 -68.10 -1.73 -5.54
N SER A 224 -69.19 -1.45 -6.25
CA SER A 224 -70.47 -2.13 -6.04
C SER A 224 -70.36 -3.62 -6.41
N ASP A 225 -71.29 -4.45 -5.92
CA ASP A 225 -71.30 -5.90 -6.16
C ASP A 225 -71.35 -6.27 -7.64
N ASP A 226 -72.11 -5.48 -8.45
CA ASP A 226 -72.20 -5.69 -9.88
C ASP A 226 -70.89 -5.32 -10.61
N ALA A 227 -70.22 -4.25 -10.19
CA ALA A 227 -68.90 -3.84 -10.70
C ALA A 227 -67.79 -4.84 -10.33
N LYS A 228 -67.84 -5.44 -9.13
CA LYS A 228 -66.91 -6.52 -8.71
C LYS A 228 -67.06 -7.76 -9.58
N LYS A 229 -68.34 -8.18 -9.87
CA LYS A 229 -68.59 -9.31 -10.77
C LYS A 229 -68.07 -9.06 -12.19
N THR A 230 -68.27 -7.85 -12.73
CA THR A 230 -67.78 -7.49 -14.06
C THR A 230 -66.26 -7.55 -14.11
N LYS A 231 -65.57 -6.99 -13.13
CA LYS A 231 -64.09 -6.99 -13.06
C LYS A 231 -63.50 -8.40 -12.91
N LEU A 232 -64.22 -9.30 -12.21
CA LEU A 232 -63.85 -10.70 -12.07
C LEU A 232 -63.97 -11.45 -13.42
N LEU A 233 -65.03 -11.17 -14.15
CA LEU A 233 -65.24 -11.76 -15.50
C LEU A 233 -64.22 -11.25 -16.51
N GLU A 234 -63.87 -9.98 -16.49
CA GLU A 234 -62.81 -9.41 -17.36
C GLU A 234 -61.45 -10.01 -17.03
N GLY A 235 -61.11 -10.22 -15.75
CA GLY A 235 -59.88 -10.90 -15.33
C GLY A 235 -59.80 -12.36 -15.81
N LEU A 236 -60.90 -13.06 -15.81
CA LEU A 236 -61.00 -14.43 -16.38
C LEU A 236 -60.87 -14.48 -17.88
N TYR A 237 -61.39 -13.48 -18.60
CA TYR A 237 -61.30 -13.40 -20.06
C TYR A 237 -59.89 -13.04 -20.58
N ASN A 238 -59.17 -12.21 -19.84
CA ASN A 238 -57.83 -11.76 -20.24
C ASN A 238 -56.70 -12.76 -19.92
N ASN A 239 -57.00 -13.85 -19.20
CA ASN A 239 -56.04 -14.91 -18.85
C ASN A 239 -56.26 -16.20 -19.73
N TRP A 240 -57.04 -16.11 -20.76
CA TRP A 240 -57.20 -17.08 -21.84
C TRP A 240 -56.61 -16.50 -23.14
#